data_0deabcf31d2c042101bc584b29552e36
#
_entry.id   0deabcf31d2c042101bc584b29552e36
#
_cell.length_a   1.000
_cell.length_b   1.000
_cell.length_c   1.000
_cell.angle_alpha   90.00
_cell.angle_beta   90.00
_cell.angle_gamma   90.00
#
_symmetry.space_group_name_H-M   'P 1'
#
loop_
_entity.id
_entity.type
_entity.pdbx_description
1 polymer ?
#
loop_
_entity_poly.entity_id
_entity_poly.type
_entity_poly.pdbx_seq_one_letter_code
_entity_poly.pdbx_strand_id
1 'polypeptide(L)'
;VQVRAGGPAVGFTSPTSLMYSDPDIFLAFAATYTQAQNSGEFPTKAVIAPWLINPQIIMWDPVTYPDVNTIADLKATGAKVRYFGGLAYMDYLTQTGVLDPAQADGTYDGTPANFVADGGKSAQQGFATSEPYYYENVLTDWGKPVKYQLIHDTGWTSYAQTLAGKPETVEQYAECLKLLVPIIQQAQVDFVADPSTTNALILDLVSQYNNGWMYDAGQAEAILEAAGDVDGVLAGHGVDD
;
A
#
# COMPACT_ATOMS: atom_id res chain seq x y z
N VAL A 1 11.04 -16.50 16.20
CA VAL A 1 10.58 -15.14 15.83
C VAL A 1 9.20 -14.94 16.43
N GLN A 2 8.95 -13.81 17.06
CA GLN A 2 7.63 -13.38 17.54
C GLN A 2 7.16 -12.22 16.66
N VAL A 3 5.93 -12.31 16.15
CA VAL A 3 5.30 -11.24 15.37
C VAL A 3 4.45 -10.39 16.32
N ARG A 4 4.56 -9.07 16.21
CA ARG A 4 3.72 -8.11 16.93
C ARG A 4 2.88 -7.31 15.94
N ALA A 5 1.62 -7.10 16.27
CA ALA A 5 0.74 -6.26 15.47
C ALA A 5 1.14 -4.78 15.61
N GLY A 6 1.08 -4.07 14.49
CA GLY A 6 1.17 -2.61 14.43
C GLY A 6 -0.21 -1.93 14.43
N GLY A 7 -0.29 -0.76 13.80
CA GLY A 7 -1.54 -0.04 13.58
C GLY A 7 -2.23 0.41 14.88
N PRO A 8 -3.54 0.16 15.05
CA PRO A 8 -4.31 0.61 16.21
C PRO A 8 -3.74 0.13 17.55
N ALA A 9 -3.17 -1.09 17.59
CA ALA A 9 -2.61 -1.68 18.81
C ALA A 9 -1.46 -0.86 19.41
N VAL A 10 -0.79 -0.04 18.59
CA VAL A 10 0.33 0.83 18.98
C VAL A 10 0.03 2.31 18.72
N GLY A 11 -1.27 2.68 18.65
CA GLY A 11 -1.69 4.06 18.41
C GLY A 11 -1.24 4.64 17.06
N PHE A 12 -1.11 3.80 16.03
CA PHE A 12 -0.55 4.16 14.72
C PHE A 12 0.86 4.75 14.76
N THR A 13 1.61 4.45 15.81
CA THR A 13 3.01 4.88 15.91
C THR A 13 3.81 4.30 14.73
N SER A 14 4.63 5.15 14.11
CA SER A 14 5.47 4.76 12.98
C SER A 14 6.36 3.55 13.34
N PRO A 15 6.41 2.50 12.50
CA PRO A 15 7.29 1.35 12.72
C PRO A 15 8.76 1.75 12.89
N THR A 16 9.22 2.80 12.20
CA THR A 16 10.59 3.29 12.31
C THR A 16 10.87 3.86 13.71
N SER A 17 9.99 4.70 14.25
CA SER A 17 10.15 5.23 15.61
C SER A 17 9.97 4.17 16.69
N LEU A 18 9.06 3.21 16.49
CA LEU A 18 8.88 2.09 17.41
C LEU A 18 10.15 1.25 17.56
N MET A 19 10.86 0.94 16.49
CA MET A 19 12.12 0.21 16.54
C MET A 19 13.17 0.92 17.40
N TYR A 20 13.11 2.26 17.49
CA TYR A 20 14.05 3.04 18.29
C TYR A 20 13.64 3.19 19.75
N SER A 21 12.35 3.13 20.04
CA SER A 21 11.81 3.22 21.39
C SER A 21 11.70 1.88 22.11
N ASP A 22 11.54 0.78 21.36
CA ASP A 22 11.40 -0.58 21.90
C ASP A 22 12.56 -1.47 21.41
N PRO A 23 13.49 -1.86 22.31
CA PRO A 23 14.66 -2.67 21.95
C PRO A 23 14.31 -4.11 21.52
N ASP A 24 13.10 -4.57 21.82
CA ASP A 24 12.62 -5.90 21.44
C ASP A 24 12.12 -5.94 19.99
N ILE A 25 11.91 -4.79 19.36
CA ILE A 25 11.55 -4.70 17.94
C ILE A 25 12.82 -4.71 17.08
N PHE A 26 13.07 -5.82 16.49
CA PHE A 26 14.27 -6.14 15.73
C PHE A 26 14.16 -5.75 14.26
N LEU A 27 13.02 -6.07 13.63
CA LEU A 27 12.66 -5.74 12.28
C LEU A 27 11.20 -5.27 12.24
N ALA A 28 10.88 -4.38 11.30
CA ALA A 28 9.51 -3.97 11.06
C ALA A 28 9.24 -3.78 9.57
N PHE A 29 8.03 -4.11 9.13
CA PHE A 29 7.53 -3.63 7.85
C PHE A 29 7.19 -2.15 7.98
N ALA A 30 7.85 -1.34 7.19
CA ALA A 30 7.64 0.10 7.17
C ALA A 30 7.46 0.60 5.74
N ALA A 31 6.50 1.52 5.56
CA ALA A 31 6.31 2.18 4.28
C ALA A 31 7.57 2.97 3.89
N THR A 32 7.97 2.91 2.63
CA THR A 32 9.22 3.54 2.17
C THR A 32 9.21 5.05 2.33
N TYR A 33 8.05 5.71 2.17
CA TYR A 33 7.93 7.13 2.41
C TYR A 33 8.17 7.49 3.88
N THR A 34 7.68 6.66 4.83
CA THR A 34 7.90 6.87 6.27
C THR A 34 9.38 6.69 6.62
N GLN A 35 10.04 5.70 6.02
CA GLN A 35 11.48 5.50 6.19
C GLN A 35 12.26 6.72 5.68
N ALA A 36 11.89 7.25 4.52
CA ALA A 36 12.53 8.44 3.95
C ALA A 36 12.30 9.70 4.82
N GLN A 37 11.07 9.95 5.26
CA GLN A 37 10.74 11.08 6.11
C GLN A 37 11.46 11.05 7.46
N ASN A 38 11.62 9.88 8.04
CA ASN A 38 12.21 9.69 9.36
C ASN A 38 13.72 9.39 9.34
N SER A 39 14.35 9.37 8.15
CA SER A 39 15.73 8.91 7.96
C SER A 39 16.77 9.71 8.75
N GLY A 40 16.49 10.98 9.05
CA GLY A 40 17.39 11.82 9.87
C GLY A 40 17.36 11.51 11.36
N GLU A 41 16.25 11.02 11.89
CA GLU A 41 16.05 10.72 13.30
C GLU A 41 16.05 9.21 13.59
N PHE A 42 15.42 8.46 12.71
CA PHE A 42 15.24 7.00 12.83
C PHE A 42 15.73 6.28 11.56
N PRO A 43 17.04 6.30 11.26
CA PRO A 43 17.57 5.67 10.06
C PRO A 43 17.29 4.17 10.04
N THR A 44 16.92 3.65 8.88
CA THR A 44 16.66 2.23 8.68
C THR A 44 17.43 1.68 7.49
N LYS A 45 17.70 0.38 7.52
CA LYS A 45 18.27 -0.39 6.42
C LYS A 45 17.29 -1.46 6.00
N ALA A 46 16.86 -1.42 4.75
CA ALA A 46 15.97 -2.41 4.19
C ALA A 46 16.67 -3.78 4.05
N VAL A 47 15.93 -4.84 4.32
CA VAL A 47 16.39 -6.23 4.24
C VAL A 47 15.67 -6.95 3.10
N ILE A 48 14.38 -6.70 2.91
CA ILE A 48 13.56 -7.28 1.85
C ILE A 48 12.45 -6.30 1.46
N ALA A 49 12.15 -6.24 0.16
CA ALA A 49 10.96 -5.57 -0.37
C ALA A 49 9.99 -6.66 -0.88
N PRO A 50 8.87 -6.90 -0.21
CA PRO A 50 7.97 -7.99 -0.59
C PRO A 50 7.18 -7.68 -1.87
N TRP A 51 7.05 -6.41 -2.22
CA TRP A 51 6.33 -5.94 -3.40
C TRP A 51 7.26 -5.15 -4.30
N LEU A 52 7.47 -5.63 -5.51
CA LEU A 52 8.33 -4.96 -6.50
C LEU A 52 7.68 -3.68 -7.01
N ILE A 53 6.38 -3.73 -7.28
CA ILE A 53 5.58 -2.60 -7.74
C ILE A 53 4.68 -2.15 -6.59
N ASN A 54 4.63 -0.83 -6.35
CA ASN A 54 3.73 -0.26 -5.36
C ASN A 54 2.28 -0.31 -5.90
N PRO A 55 1.35 -1.02 -5.24
CA PRO A 55 -0.04 -1.13 -5.67
C PRO A 55 -0.86 0.16 -5.43
N GLN A 56 -0.24 1.26 -5.04
CA GLN A 56 -0.92 2.53 -4.81
C GLN A 56 -1.46 3.12 -6.10
N ILE A 57 -2.71 3.55 -6.06
CA ILE A 57 -3.47 4.05 -7.21
C ILE A 57 -3.99 5.46 -6.98
N ILE A 58 -4.35 6.12 -8.09
CA ILE A 58 -5.39 7.14 -8.10
C ILE A 58 -6.58 6.54 -8.85
N MET A 59 -7.76 6.60 -8.23
CA MET A 59 -9.01 6.12 -8.77
C MET A 59 -10.02 7.24 -9.01
N TRP A 60 -10.98 7.02 -9.91
CA TRP A 60 -12.04 7.96 -10.27
C TRP A 60 -13.31 7.23 -10.70
N ASP A 61 -14.43 7.94 -10.73
CA ASP A 61 -15.69 7.43 -11.25
C ASP A 61 -15.70 7.45 -12.79
N PRO A 62 -15.75 6.29 -13.47
CA PRO A 62 -15.77 6.23 -14.93
C PRO A 62 -17.07 6.80 -15.54
N VAL A 63 -18.13 6.95 -14.75
CA VAL A 63 -19.39 7.56 -15.22
C VAL A 63 -19.25 9.09 -15.24
N THR A 64 -18.63 9.66 -14.23
CA THR A 64 -18.35 11.10 -14.16
C THR A 64 -17.26 11.51 -15.15
N TYR A 65 -16.26 10.65 -15.36
CA TYR A 65 -15.10 10.91 -16.22
C TYR A 65 -14.91 9.80 -17.27
N PRO A 66 -15.82 9.67 -18.25
CA PRO A 66 -15.81 8.57 -19.21
C PRO A 66 -14.57 8.58 -20.13
N ASP A 67 -14.00 9.75 -20.39
CA ASP A 67 -12.85 9.92 -21.29
C ASP A 67 -11.49 9.83 -20.56
N VAL A 68 -11.50 9.73 -19.23
CA VAL A 68 -10.28 9.60 -18.42
C VAL A 68 -9.82 8.14 -18.43
N ASN A 69 -8.59 7.91 -18.88
CA ASN A 69 -7.96 6.60 -18.96
C ASN A 69 -6.69 6.52 -18.11
N THR A 70 -6.07 7.66 -17.84
CA THR A 70 -4.83 7.77 -17.07
C THR A 70 -4.93 8.87 -16.02
N ILE A 71 -4.03 8.85 -15.03
CA ILE A 71 -3.91 9.92 -14.03
C ILE A 71 -3.66 11.27 -14.73
N ALA A 72 -2.89 11.27 -15.81
CA ALA A 72 -2.60 12.49 -16.57
C ALA A 72 -3.85 13.11 -17.22
N ASP A 73 -4.82 12.30 -17.63
CA ASP A 73 -6.06 12.80 -18.23
C ASP A 73 -6.91 13.58 -17.21
N LEU A 74 -6.78 13.27 -15.90
CA LEU A 74 -7.45 14.01 -14.83
C LEU A 74 -7.08 15.49 -14.82
N LYS A 75 -5.89 15.86 -15.33
CA LYS A 75 -5.46 17.24 -15.38
C LYS A 75 -6.44 18.14 -16.15
N ALA A 76 -6.91 17.67 -17.29
CA ALA A 76 -7.83 18.43 -18.14
C ALA A 76 -9.23 18.60 -17.50
N THR A 77 -9.61 17.72 -16.58
CA THR A 77 -10.91 17.78 -15.90
C THR A 77 -10.96 18.79 -14.77
N GLY A 78 -9.82 19.17 -14.19
CA GLY A 78 -9.73 19.99 -13.00
C GLY A 78 -10.23 19.30 -11.72
N ALA A 79 -10.52 18.00 -11.76
CA ALA A 79 -10.96 17.22 -10.61
C ALA A 79 -9.95 17.31 -9.46
N LYS A 80 -10.43 17.46 -8.23
CA LYS A 80 -9.58 17.31 -7.04
C LYS A 80 -9.12 15.88 -6.91
N VAL A 81 -7.87 15.69 -6.52
CA VAL A 81 -7.28 14.38 -6.21
C VAL A 81 -7.02 14.33 -4.71
N ARG A 82 -7.86 13.58 -3.99
CA ARG A 82 -7.78 13.43 -2.55
C ARG A 82 -6.72 12.40 -2.18
N TYR A 83 -5.83 12.79 -1.29
CA TYR A 83 -4.73 11.93 -0.84
C TYR A 83 -4.36 12.24 0.61
N PHE A 84 -3.65 11.34 1.28
CA PHE A 84 -3.06 11.64 2.59
C PHE A 84 -2.00 12.72 2.44
N GLY A 85 -2.23 13.87 3.08
CA GLY A 85 -1.32 15.01 2.99
C GLY A 85 0.13 14.65 3.35
N GLY A 86 1.08 15.22 2.60
CA GLY A 86 2.51 15.01 2.81
C GLY A 86 3.11 13.79 2.09
N LEU A 87 2.36 13.10 1.25
CA LEU A 87 2.90 12.00 0.45
C LEU A 87 3.65 12.51 -0.77
N ALA A 88 4.93 12.15 -0.87
CA ALA A 88 5.87 12.68 -1.87
C ALA A 88 5.48 12.38 -3.33
N TYR A 89 4.69 11.35 -3.59
CA TYR A 89 4.23 11.09 -4.96
C TYR A 89 3.35 12.22 -5.50
N MET A 90 2.59 12.92 -4.66
CA MET A 90 1.77 14.05 -5.11
C MET A 90 2.65 15.23 -5.52
N ASP A 91 3.73 15.48 -4.79
CA ASP A 91 4.73 16.48 -5.19
C ASP A 91 5.34 16.11 -6.54
N TYR A 92 5.67 14.83 -6.75
CA TYR A 92 6.15 14.34 -8.04
C TYR A 92 5.13 14.57 -9.16
N LEU A 93 3.87 14.15 -8.98
CA LEU A 93 2.82 14.29 -10.01
C LEU A 93 2.57 15.76 -10.39
N THR A 94 2.63 16.67 -9.43
CA THR A 94 2.41 18.08 -9.67
C THR A 94 3.64 18.78 -10.27
N GLN A 95 4.85 18.47 -9.81
CA GLN A 95 6.09 19.06 -10.32
C GLN A 95 6.45 18.57 -11.73
N THR A 96 6.13 17.32 -12.06
CA THR A 96 6.32 16.77 -13.41
C THR A 96 5.20 17.17 -14.38
N GLY A 97 4.16 17.83 -13.88
CA GLY A 97 3.05 18.31 -14.68
C GLY A 97 2.04 17.26 -15.10
N VAL A 98 2.07 16.06 -14.48
CA VAL A 98 1.05 15.02 -14.64
C VAL A 98 -0.30 15.53 -14.11
N LEU A 99 -0.29 16.23 -12.97
CA LEU A 99 -1.45 16.92 -12.40
C LEU A 99 -1.16 18.43 -12.26
N ASP A 100 -2.21 19.23 -12.19
CA ASP A 100 -2.09 20.64 -11.79
C ASP A 100 -1.97 20.73 -10.26
N PRO A 101 -1.07 21.55 -9.70
CA PRO A 101 -0.96 21.74 -8.25
C PRO A 101 -2.29 22.12 -7.57
N ALA A 102 -3.18 22.82 -8.28
CA ALA A 102 -4.51 23.17 -7.75
C ALA A 102 -5.43 21.95 -7.57
N GLN A 103 -5.14 20.81 -8.16
CA GLN A 103 -5.93 19.58 -8.02
C GLN A 103 -5.56 18.80 -6.75
N ALA A 104 -4.36 18.99 -6.19
CA ALA A 104 -3.92 18.29 -4.99
C ALA A 104 -4.79 18.68 -3.78
N ASP A 105 -5.41 17.68 -3.15
CA ASP A 105 -6.25 17.83 -1.97
C ASP A 105 -5.81 16.85 -0.87
N GLY A 106 -4.99 17.32 0.05
CA GLY A 106 -4.39 16.55 1.13
C GLY A 106 -5.35 16.22 2.29
N THR A 107 -6.66 16.23 2.07
CA THR A 107 -7.68 16.03 3.11
C THR A 107 -8.25 14.61 3.19
N TYR A 108 -7.68 13.65 2.46
CA TYR A 108 -8.11 12.25 2.57
C TYR A 108 -7.84 11.72 3.98
N ASP A 109 -8.85 11.10 4.56
CA ASP A 109 -8.83 10.58 5.93
C ASP A 109 -8.85 9.04 6.01
N GLY A 110 -8.74 8.37 4.87
CA GLY A 110 -8.81 6.90 4.78
C GLY A 110 -10.21 6.35 4.61
N THR A 111 -11.24 7.23 4.51
CA THR A 111 -12.64 6.82 4.35
C THR A 111 -13.19 7.16 2.96
N PRO A 112 -14.23 6.44 2.49
CA PRO A 112 -14.91 6.75 1.23
C PRO A 112 -15.84 7.96 1.32
N ALA A 113 -16.08 8.50 2.50
CA ALA A 113 -17.18 9.43 2.79
C ALA A 113 -17.20 10.64 1.85
N ASN A 114 -16.05 11.26 1.63
CA ASN A 114 -15.95 12.44 0.80
C ASN A 114 -16.13 12.13 -0.70
N PHE A 115 -15.64 10.99 -1.17
CA PHE A 115 -15.80 10.54 -2.55
C PHE A 115 -17.26 10.23 -2.87
N VAL A 116 -17.94 9.54 -1.96
CA VAL A 116 -19.38 9.23 -2.07
C VAL A 116 -20.21 10.50 -1.99
N ALA A 117 -19.94 11.38 -1.03
CA ALA A 117 -20.69 12.62 -0.82
C ALA A 117 -20.64 13.58 -2.00
N ASP A 118 -19.52 13.64 -2.73
CA ASP A 118 -19.41 14.48 -3.92
C ASP A 118 -19.89 13.78 -5.21
N GLY A 119 -20.34 12.52 -5.09
CA GLY A 119 -20.85 11.73 -6.22
C GLY A 119 -19.78 11.35 -7.24
N GLY A 120 -18.52 11.16 -6.78
CA GLY A 120 -17.40 10.80 -7.64
C GLY A 120 -16.86 11.94 -8.50
N LYS A 121 -17.09 13.20 -8.08
CA LYS A 121 -16.53 14.40 -8.74
C LYS A 121 -15.06 14.64 -8.40
N SER A 122 -14.55 14.02 -7.34
CA SER A 122 -13.12 13.97 -7.06
C SER A 122 -12.53 12.65 -7.54
N ALA A 123 -11.22 12.64 -7.80
CA ALA A 123 -10.42 11.43 -7.78
C ALA A 123 -9.87 11.21 -6.37
N GLN A 124 -9.42 10.00 -6.06
CA GLN A 124 -8.93 9.65 -4.73
C GLN A 124 -7.81 8.62 -4.79
N GLN A 125 -6.87 8.73 -3.87
CA GLN A 125 -5.89 7.66 -3.68
C GLN A 125 -6.54 6.40 -3.13
N GLY A 126 -5.92 5.28 -3.39
CA GLY A 126 -6.26 3.96 -2.85
C GLY A 126 -5.15 2.96 -3.14
N PHE A 127 -5.47 1.69 -2.99
CA PHE A 127 -4.62 0.57 -3.37
C PHE A 127 -5.41 -0.36 -4.30
N ALA A 128 -4.81 -0.79 -5.41
CA ALA A 128 -5.43 -1.70 -6.37
C ALA A 128 -5.95 -2.98 -5.71
N THR A 129 -5.33 -3.38 -4.62
CA THR A 129 -5.65 -4.56 -3.82
C THR A 129 -6.80 -4.35 -2.82
N SER A 130 -7.39 -3.17 -2.71
CA SER A 130 -8.38 -2.88 -1.68
C SER A 130 -9.58 -2.09 -2.19
N GLU A 131 -9.40 -0.80 -2.48
CA GLU A 131 -10.50 0.12 -2.73
C GLU A 131 -11.36 -0.26 -3.92
N PRO A 132 -10.87 -0.72 -5.09
CA PRO A 132 -11.74 -1.09 -6.20
C PRO A 132 -12.77 -2.14 -5.81
N TYR A 133 -12.34 -3.23 -5.16
CA TYR A 133 -13.24 -4.26 -4.68
C TYR A 133 -14.22 -3.71 -3.63
N TYR A 134 -13.71 -2.97 -2.64
CA TYR A 134 -14.51 -2.42 -1.56
C TYR A 134 -15.62 -1.50 -2.07
N TYR A 135 -15.29 -0.58 -2.99
CA TYR A 135 -16.26 0.37 -3.56
C TYR A 135 -17.34 -0.33 -4.39
N GLU A 136 -16.96 -1.33 -5.18
CA GLU A 136 -17.90 -2.04 -6.03
C GLU A 136 -18.81 -3.00 -5.26
N ASN A 137 -18.25 -3.75 -4.30
CA ASN A 137 -18.92 -4.92 -3.73
C ASN A 137 -19.39 -4.76 -2.29
N VAL A 138 -18.77 -3.89 -1.51
CA VAL A 138 -19.03 -3.75 -0.07
C VAL A 138 -19.70 -2.44 0.28
N LEU A 139 -19.29 -1.34 -0.35
CA LEU A 139 -19.78 0.01 -0.06
C LEU A 139 -21.14 0.25 -0.70
N THR A 140 -22.22 -0.04 0.02
CA THR A 140 -23.61 0.03 -0.49
C THR A 140 -24.02 1.42 -0.97
N ASP A 141 -23.45 2.49 -0.39
CA ASP A 141 -23.75 3.87 -0.79
C ASP A 141 -23.07 4.27 -2.11
N TRP A 142 -22.19 3.41 -2.63
CA TRP A 142 -21.54 3.56 -3.93
C TRP A 142 -21.92 2.43 -4.88
N GLY A 143 -21.54 1.19 -4.61
CA GLY A 143 -22.03 -0.04 -5.24
C GLY A 143 -21.79 -0.13 -6.76
N LYS A 144 -20.71 0.46 -7.27
CA LYS A 144 -20.34 0.43 -8.69
C LYS A 144 -18.83 0.48 -8.87
N PRO A 145 -18.30 0.01 -10.03
CA PRO A 145 -16.87 0.03 -10.30
C PRO A 145 -16.28 1.44 -10.23
N VAL A 146 -15.03 1.52 -9.82
CA VAL A 146 -14.15 2.67 -10.04
C VAL A 146 -13.10 2.31 -11.09
N LYS A 147 -12.63 3.30 -11.84
CA LYS A 147 -11.48 3.16 -12.72
C LYS A 147 -10.25 3.72 -12.03
N TYR A 148 -9.09 3.16 -12.30
CA TYR A 148 -7.85 3.59 -11.65
C TYR A 148 -6.62 3.38 -12.55
N GLN A 149 -5.52 3.98 -12.14
CA GLN A 149 -4.18 3.70 -12.64
C GLN A 149 -3.20 3.64 -11.46
N LEU A 150 -2.20 2.78 -11.56
CA LEU A 150 -1.10 2.75 -10.60
C LEU A 150 -0.31 4.07 -10.67
N ILE A 151 0.05 4.62 -9.52
CA ILE A 151 0.94 5.78 -9.46
C ILE A 151 2.31 5.41 -10.03
N HIS A 152 2.73 4.15 -9.88
CA HIS A 152 3.94 3.59 -10.48
C HIS A 152 4.04 3.88 -11.99
N ASP A 153 2.93 3.75 -12.73
CA ASP A 153 2.90 3.89 -14.19
C ASP A 153 3.10 5.35 -14.67
N THR A 154 3.05 6.29 -13.73
CA THR A 154 3.40 7.69 -14.02
C THR A 154 4.91 7.96 -14.00
N GLY A 155 5.71 6.95 -13.64
CA GLY A 155 7.16 7.05 -13.45
C GLY A 155 7.58 7.21 -11.97
N TRP A 156 6.64 7.21 -11.02
CA TRP A 156 6.93 7.17 -9.60
C TRP A 156 7.21 5.73 -9.16
N THR A 157 8.44 5.26 -9.37
CA THR A 157 8.86 3.89 -9.07
C THR A 157 9.42 3.78 -7.64
N SER A 158 8.55 3.54 -6.67
CA SER A 158 8.96 3.27 -5.28
C SER A 158 8.40 1.95 -4.80
N TYR A 159 9.12 1.26 -3.93
CA TYR A 159 8.54 0.13 -3.19
C TYR A 159 7.44 0.64 -2.25
N ALA A 160 6.38 -0.16 -2.05
CA ALA A 160 5.33 0.17 -1.09
C ALA A 160 5.87 0.20 0.34
N GLN A 161 6.54 -0.88 0.72
CA GLN A 161 7.13 -1.06 2.03
C GLN A 161 8.33 -2.01 1.96
N THR A 162 9.18 -1.96 2.98
CA THR A 162 10.26 -2.93 3.16
C THR A 162 10.25 -3.48 4.57
N LEU A 163 10.69 -4.73 4.73
CA LEU A 163 11.14 -5.20 6.02
C LEU A 163 12.49 -4.56 6.30
N ALA A 164 12.56 -3.77 7.34
CA ALA A 164 13.74 -2.99 7.66
C ALA A 164 14.10 -3.11 9.15
N GLY A 165 15.36 -2.86 9.45
CA GLY A 165 15.90 -2.79 10.80
C GLY A 165 16.77 -1.56 10.99
N LYS A 166 17.21 -1.31 12.24
CA LYS A 166 18.26 -0.33 12.48
C LYS A 166 19.54 -0.77 11.76
N PRO A 167 20.34 0.15 11.19
CA PRO A 167 21.56 -0.22 10.45
C PRO A 167 22.48 -1.15 11.24
N GLU A 168 22.75 -0.81 12.50
CA GLU A 168 23.59 -1.61 13.39
C GLU A 168 23.00 -2.99 13.68
N THR A 169 21.68 -3.09 13.81
CA THR A 169 20.98 -4.36 14.03
C THR A 169 21.10 -5.27 12.80
N VAL A 170 20.89 -4.70 11.60
CA VAL A 170 21.03 -5.45 10.34
C VAL A 170 22.45 -5.98 10.17
N GLU A 171 23.45 -5.19 10.50
CA GLU A 171 24.85 -5.61 10.45
C GLU A 171 25.19 -6.68 11.49
N GLN A 172 24.76 -6.49 12.74
CA GLN A 172 25.01 -7.43 13.83
C GLN A 172 24.42 -8.81 13.56
N TYR A 173 23.24 -8.86 12.95
CA TYR A 173 22.50 -10.10 12.70
C TYR A 173 22.50 -10.54 11.22
N ALA A 174 23.48 -10.06 10.45
CA ALA A 174 23.55 -10.36 9.02
C ALA A 174 23.48 -11.87 8.68
N GLU A 175 24.17 -12.72 9.45
CA GLU A 175 24.14 -14.18 9.24
C GLU A 175 22.76 -14.78 9.55
N CYS A 176 22.06 -14.28 10.55
CA CYS A 176 20.68 -14.68 10.84
C CYS A 176 19.73 -14.25 9.70
N LEU A 177 19.90 -13.03 9.19
CA LEU A 177 19.08 -12.49 8.12
C LEU A 177 19.27 -13.26 6.81
N LYS A 178 20.48 -13.74 6.50
CA LYS A 178 20.74 -14.62 5.35
C LYS A 178 19.91 -15.93 5.40
N LEU A 179 19.55 -16.37 6.59
CA LEU A 179 18.68 -17.56 6.77
C LEU A 179 17.19 -17.16 6.78
N LEU A 180 16.85 -16.00 7.33
CA LEU A 180 15.45 -15.56 7.46
C LEU A 180 14.87 -15.08 6.12
N VAL A 181 15.63 -14.33 5.34
CA VAL A 181 15.15 -13.73 4.08
C VAL A 181 14.62 -14.78 3.10
N PRO A 182 15.35 -15.86 2.80
CA PRO A 182 14.85 -16.91 1.92
C PRO A 182 13.56 -17.58 2.43
N ILE A 183 13.39 -17.70 3.74
CA ILE A 183 12.15 -18.25 4.33
C ILE A 183 10.97 -17.33 4.05
N ILE A 184 11.15 -15.99 4.20
CA ILE A 184 10.10 -15.03 3.91
C ILE A 184 9.77 -15.02 2.41
N GLN A 185 10.79 -15.07 1.55
CA GLN A 185 10.59 -15.13 0.09
C GLN A 185 9.85 -16.40 -0.32
N GLN A 186 10.22 -17.56 0.24
CA GLN A 186 9.53 -18.80 -0.05
C GLN A 186 8.07 -18.76 0.42
N ALA A 187 7.80 -18.19 1.60
CA ALA A 187 6.44 -18.03 2.10
C ALA A 187 5.56 -17.16 1.18
N GLN A 188 6.13 -16.16 0.52
CA GLN A 188 5.42 -15.37 -0.50
C GLN A 188 5.10 -16.20 -1.74
N VAL A 189 6.05 -16.99 -2.23
CA VAL A 189 5.84 -17.91 -3.36
C VAL A 189 4.75 -18.93 -3.03
N ASP A 190 4.81 -19.52 -1.84
CA ASP A 190 3.83 -20.51 -1.39
C ASP A 190 2.43 -19.88 -1.26
N PHE A 191 2.33 -18.66 -0.74
CA PHE A 191 1.07 -17.91 -0.62
C PHE A 191 0.42 -17.65 -1.98
N VAL A 192 1.22 -17.27 -2.97
CA VAL A 192 0.72 -17.04 -4.33
C VAL A 192 0.26 -18.33 -4.99
N ALA A 193 1.00 -19.42 -4.75
CA ALA A 193 0.66 -20.73 -5.31
C ALA A 193 -0.61 -21.33 -4.70
N ASP A 194 -0.82 -21.17 -3.38
CA ASP A 194 -2.04 -21.58 -2.66
C ASP A 194 -2.31 -20.66 -1.46
N PRO A 195 -3.13 -19.63 -1.62
CA PRO A 195 -3.44 -18.67 -0.57
C PRO A 195 -4.47 -19.17 0.46
N SER A 196 -5.11 -20.32 0.21
CA SER A 196 -6.31 -20.79 0.93
C SER A 196 -6.13 -20.83 2.45
N THR A 197 -5.06 -21.45 2.91
CA THR A 197 -4.76 -21.59 4.35
C THR A 197 -4.45 -20.23 4.98
N THR A 198 -3.68 -19.40 4.31
CA THR A 198 -3.31 -18.06 4.80
C THR A 198 -4.52 -17.13 4.84
N ASN A 199 -5.35 -17.13 3.81
CA ASN A 199 -6.58 -16.33 3.79
C ASN A 199 -7.56 -16.77 4.88
N ALA A 200 -7.73 -18.06 5.11
CA ALA A 200 -8.57 -18.57 6.20
C ALA A 200 -8.05 -18.09 7.58
N LEU A 201 -6.73 -18.11 7.79
CA LEU A 201 -6.12 -17.58 9.02
C LEU A 201 -6.33 -16.06 9.16
N ILE A 202 -6.18 -15.28 8.09
CA ILE A 202 -6.39 -13.82 8.14
C ILE A 202 -7.85 -13.52 8.49
N LEU A 203 -8.82 -14.19 7.87
CA LEU A 203 -10.25 -14.01 8.14
C LEU A 203 -10.59 -14.34 9.60
N ASP A 204 -10.03 -15.41 10.13
CA ASP A 204 -10.20 -15.79 11.54
C ASP A 204 -9.62 -14.72 12.48
N LEU A 205 -8.41 -14.23 12.22
CA LEU A 205 -7.77 -13.18 13.00
C LEU A 205 -8.54 -11.85 12.93
N VAL A 206 -9.03 -11.46 11.76
CA VAL A 206 -9.88 -10.25 11.60
C VAL A 206 -11.12 -10.37 12.48
N SER A 207 -11.77 -11.53 12.49
CA SER A 207 -12.92 -11.81 13.35
C SER A 207 -12.57 -11.78 14.84
N GLN A 208 -11.45 -12.39 15.23
CA GLN A 208 -11.02 -12.45 16.64
C GLN A 208 -10.63 -11.10 17.20
N TYR A 209 -9.85 -10.32 16.46
CA TYR A 209 -9.38 -9.00 16.92
C TYR A 209 -10.46 -7.92 16.87
N ASN A 210 -11.39 -7.99 15.91
CA ASN A 210 -12.51 -7.06 15.73
C ASN A 210 -12.14 -5.59 15.97
N ASN A 211 -11.05 -5.16 15.34
CA ASN A 211 -10.45 -3.83 15.55
C ASN A 211 -10.83 -2.81 14.47
N GLY A 212 -11.92 -3.07 13.72
CA GLY A 212 -12.38 -2.22 12.61
C GLY A 212 -11.69 -2.47 11.27
N TRP A 213 -10.76 -3.43 11.20
CA TRP A 213 -10.20 -3.87 9.93
C TRP A 213 -11.28 -4.62 9.13
N MET A 214 -11.56 -4.14 7.92
CA MET A 214 -12.53 -4.79 7.03
C MET A 214 -11.77 -5.64 6.02
N TYR A 215 -12.04 -6.95 6.05
CA TYR A 215 -11.45 -7.91 5.15
C TYR A 215 -12.36 -9.12 5.07
N ASP A 216 -12.82 -9.46 3.90
CA ASP A 216 -13.70 -10.61 3.65
C ASP A 216 -13.10 -11.56 2.61
N ALA A 217 -13.79 -12.67 2.36
CA ALA A 217 -13.31 -13.69 1.41
C ALA A 217 -13.21 -13.17 -0.02
N GLY A 218 -14.13 -12.30 -0.44
CA GLY A 218 -14.08 -11.70 -1.77
C GLY A 218 -12.92 -10.73 -1.93
N GLN A 219 -12.60 -9.96 -0.88
CA GLN A 219 -11.40 -9.10 -0.90
C GLN A 219 -10.11 -9.93 -0.94
N ALA A 220 -10.08 -11.07 -0.25
CA ALA A 220 -8.95 -11.99 -0.28
C ALA A 220 -8.68 -12.53 -1.71
N GLU A 221 -9.74 -12.81 -2.47
CA GLU A 221 -9.64 -13.20 -3.88
C GLU A 221 -9.21 -12.02 -4.77
N ALA A 222 -9.83 -10.85 -4.60
CA ALA A 222 -9.52 -9.65 -5.39
C ALA A 222 -8.06 -9.17 -5.22
N ILE A 223 -7.46 -9.36 -4.05
CA ILE A 223 -6.04 -9.07 -3.83
C ILE A 223 -5.15 -9.89 -4.76
N LEU A 224 -5.45 -11.17 -4.93
CA LEU A 224 -4.66 -12.07 -5.78
C LEU A 224 -4.84 -11.75 -7.27
N GLU A 225 -6.07 -11.42 -7.70
CA GLU A 225 -6.33 -10.95 -9.05
C GLU A 225 -5.56 -9.66 -9.34
N ALA A 226 -5.67 -8.65 -8.47
CA ALA A 226 -4.94 -7.39 -8.62
C ALA A 226 -3.42 -7.59 -8.57
N ALA A 227 -2.92 -8.54 -7.78
CA ALA A 227 -1.50 -8.87 -7.72
C ALA A 227 -1.02 -9.61 -8.98
N GLY A 228 -1.89 -10.39 -9.64
CA GLY A 228 -1.61 -11.06 -10.91
C GLY A 228 -1.65 -10.11 -12.11
N ASP A 229 -2.58 -9.16 -12.12
CA ASP A 229 -2.74 -8.15 -13.18
C ASP A 229 -1.62 -7.10 -13.16
N VAL A 230 -1.01 -6.87 -12.00
CA VAL A 230 0.19 -6.04 -11.89
C VAL A 230 1.40 -6.90 -12.25
N ASP A 231 1.64 -7.05 -13.56
CA ASP A 231 2.77 -7.79 -14.10
C ASP A 231 4.06 -7.46 -13.32
N GLY A 232 4.56 -8.44 -12.56
CA GLY A 232 5.78 -8.31 -11.78
C GLY A 232 5.63 -7.98 -10.30
N VAL A 233 4.41 -7.78 -9.73
CA VAL A 233 4.26 -7.65 -8.26
C VAL A 233 4.82 -8.88 -7.55
N LEU A 234 4.72 -10.04 -8.19
CA LEU A 234 5.17 -11.33 -7.69
C LEU A 234 6.28 -11.98 -8.53
N ALA A 235 6.64 -11.42 -9.70
CA ALA A 235 7.62 -12.00 -10.62
C ALA A 235 9.08 -11.72 -10.25
N GLY A 236 9.35 -11.02 -9.15
CA GLY A 236 10.70 -10.61 -8.74
C GLY A 236 11.57 -11.70 -8.10
N HIS A 237 11.27 -12.98 -8.28
CA HIS A 237 12.05 -14.08 -7.70
C HIS A 237 12.96 -14.80 -8.70
N GLY A 238 13.33 -14.15 -9.80
CA GLY A 238 14.50 -14.56 -10.57
C GLY A 238 15.75 -14.20 -9.76
N VAL A 239 16.33 -15.14 -9.05
CA VAL A 239 17.73 -15.07 -8.63
C VAL A 239 18.55 -15.16 -9.91
N ASP A 240 18.89 -14.02 -10.48
CA ASP A 240 20.03 -13.99 -11.41
C ASP A 240 21.29 -14.17 -10.57
N ASP A 241 22.03 -15.22 -10.89
CA ASP A 241 23.31 -15.64 -10.30
C ASP A 241 24.40 -14.54 -10.28
#